data_32df41818e0782da537c07ef9bf047d8
#
_entry.id   32df41818e0782da537c07ef9bf047d8
#
_cell.length_a   1.000
_cell.length_b   1.000
_cell.length_c   1.000
_cell.angle_alpha   90.00
_cell.angle_beta   90.00
_cell.angle_gamma   90.00
#
_symmetry.space_group_name_H-M   'P 1'
#
loop_
_entity.id
_entity.type
_entity.pdbx_description
1 polymer ?
#
loop_
_entity_poly.entity_id
_entity_poly.type
_entity_poly.pdbx_seq_one_letter_code
_entity_poly.pdbx_strand_id
1 'polypeptide(L)'
;MPLRVAVVGSGPAGFYAAGHLLDADVPVEVDMIERLPTPWGLVRLGVAPDHPKIKAVSKAFERIAARPGFRFLGGVEVGRDLTHDDLAQLYDAVVYAVGAQTDRRMGIPGEDLPGSWAATEFVAWYNGHPDYQELEFDLSGERAVIVGAGNVALDVVRMLALAPDEIRPTDTTDEAIEAILGSGIEEIVLLARRGPAQAAFTTPELKELGELAGADVIVDPAELELDAASEASLEHDTNARRNVEVLREYGTRSPSGKRRRIRLRFCVAPVAILGEERVEGIEIVRNRLVADDAGRVSAEPTDARETIPCGIVFRSVGYLGVELPGVPFDARRATIPNEDGRVTGVPGVYCAGWIKRGPSGVIGTNKKDATETVELLLADLNDAPRRGRTFDDVEALLREKNVKHVLYEGWTAIDERERTAGEPLGRPRVKLCTWEELLEAAGVAAERNPT
;
A
#
# COMPACT_ATOMS: atom_id res chain seq x y z
N MET A 1 -36.73 -10.22 0.90
CA MET A 1 -35.60 -10.19 -0.04
C MET A 1 -34.35 -9.82 0.75
N PRO A 2 -33.18 -10.42 0.45
CA PRO A 2 -31.93 -10.03 1.10
C PRO A 2 -31.57 -8.57 0.80
N LEU A 3 -30.83 -7.92 1.71
CA LEU A 3 -30.18 -6.65 1.48
C LEU A 3 -29.00 -6.88 0.52
N ARG A 4 -28.96 -6.18 -0.59
CA ARG A 4 -27.87 -6.31 -1.57
C ARG A 4 -26.90 -5.13 -1.49
N VAL A 5 -25.64 -5.45 -1.27
CA VAL A 5 -24.58 -4.45 -1.08
C VAL A 5 -23.44 -4.70 -2.07
N ALA A 6 -23.06 -3.67 -2.82
CA ALA A 6 -21.81 -3.68 -3.55
C ALA A 6 -20.68 -3.18 -2.63
N VAL A 7 -19.60 -3.94 -2.54
CA VAL A 7 -18.35 -3.51 -1.91
C VAL A 7 -17.30 -3.33 -2.99
N VAL A 8 -16.90 -2.10 -3.26
CA VAL A 8 -15.94 -1.76 -4.31
C VAL A 8 -14.54 -1.69 -3.69
N GLY A 9 -13.68 -2.59 -4.12
CA GLY A 9 -12.33 -2.79 -3.59
C GLY A 9 -12.23 -3.99 -2.64
N SER A 10 -11.34 -4.91 -2.94
CA SER A 10 -11.12 -6.18 -2.25
C SER A 10 -9.93 -6.15 -1.28
N GLY A 11 -9.49 -4.97 -0.86
CA GLY A 11 -8.49 -4.82 0.20
C GLY A 11 -9.07 -5.13 1.59
N PRO A 12 -8.24 -4.97 2.66
CA PRO A 12 -8.67 -5.27 4.04
C PRO A 12 -9.97 -4.58 4.45
N ALA A 13 -10.16 -3.30 4.10
CA ALA A 13 -11.39 -2.58 4.44
C ALA A 13 -12.62 -3.19 3.77
N GLY A 14 -12.51 -3.58 2.50
CA GLY A 14 -13.60 -4.25 1.77
C GLY A 14 -13.95 -5.60 2.36
N PHE A 15 -12.96 -6.46 2.63
CA PHE A 15 -13.20 -7.77 3.25
C PHE A 15 -13.78 -7.67 4.65
N TYR A 16 -13.31 -6.74 5.49
CA TYR A 16 -13.91 -6.53 6.81
C TYR A 16 -15.33 -6.00 6.72
N ALA A 17 -15.62 -5.10 5.76
CA ALA A 17 -16.99 -4.63 5.51
C ALA A 17 -17.90 -5.79 5.06
N ALA A 18 -17.46 -6.59 4.07
CA ALA A 18 -18.18 -7.76 3.60
C ALA A 18 -18.45 -8.78 4.74
N GLY A 19 -17.41 -9.07 5.54
CA GLY A 19 -17.54 -9.98 6.68
C GLY A 19 -18.59 -9.52 7.69
N HIS A 20 -18.58 -8.23 8.03
CA HIS A 20 -19.53 -7.66 9.00
C HIS A 20 -20.95 -7.57 8.42
N LEU A 21 -21.11 -7.24 7.13
CA LEU A 21 -22.41 -7.32 6.42
C LEU A 21 -23.01 -8.71 6.47
N LEU A 22 -22.20 -9.74 6.21
CA LEU A 22 -22.65 -11.13 6.24
C LEU A 22 -22.91 -11.67 7.67
N ASP A 23 -22.42 -10.98 8.70
CA ASP A 23 -22.72 -11.28 10.13
C ASP A 23 -24.03 -10.65 10.62
N ALA A 24 -24.69 -9.81 9.79
CA ALA A 24 -25.92 -9.12 10.19
C ALA A 24 -27.08 -10.09 10.48
N ASP A 25 -27.99 -9.68 11.38
CA ASP A 25 -29.20 -10.46 11.73
C ASP A 25 -30.23 -10.52 10.59
N VAL A 26 -30.04 -9.76 9.51
CA VAL A 26 -30.87 -9.77 8.31
C VAL A 26 -30.13 -10.48 7.17
N PRO A 27 -30.85 -11.14 6.23
CA PRO A 27 -30.20 -11.73 5.07
C PRO A 27 -29.52 -10.67 4.22
N VAL A 28 -28.22 -10.83 3.97
CA VAL A 28 -27.40 -9.92 3.15
C VAL A 28 -26.73 -10.72 2.03
N GLU A 29 -26.68 -10.13 0.85
CA GLU A 29 -25.87 -10.56 -0.28
C GLU A 29 -24.87 -9.49 -0.64
N VAL A 30 -23.60 -9.88 -0.80
CA VAL A 30 -22.48 -8.98 -1.07
C VAL A 30 -21.82 -9.34 -2.40
N ASP A 31 -21.76 -8.38 -3.32
CA ASP A 31 -20.88 -8.44 -4.47
C ASP A 31 -19.63 -7.60 -4.16
N MET A 32 -18.47 -8.25 -4.11
CA MET A 32 -17.19 -7.59 -3.99
C MET A 32 -16.61 -7.36 -5.38
N ILE A 33 -16.53 -6.10 -5.79
CA ILE A 33 -16.07 -5.67 -7.11
C ILE A 33 -14.63 -5.22 -7.02
N GLU A 34 -13.76 -5.82 -7.82
CA GLU A 34 -12.32 -5.56 -7.81
C GLU A 34 -11.80 -5.35 -9.23
N ARG A 35 -10.99 -4.32 -9.43
CA ARG A 35 -10.38 -4.00 -10.72
C ARG A 35 -9.41 -5.09 -11.18
N LEU A 36 -8.66 -5.67 -10.26
CA LEU A 36 -7.72 -6.75 -10.56
C LEU A 36 -8.40 -8.12 -10.60
N PRO A 37 -7.89 -9.08 -11.36
CA PRO A 37 -8.36 -10.46 -11.33
C PRO A 37 -8.19 -11.14 -9.97
N THR A 38 -7.35 -10.55 -9.10
CA THR A 38 -6.95 -11.12 -7.81
C THR A 38 -7.42 -10.23 -6.65
N PRO A 39 -7.93 -10.81 -5.54
CA PRO A 39 -8.34 -10.07 -4.36
C PRO A 39 -7.15 -9.72 -3.44
N TRP A 40 -7.50 -9.12 -2.29
CA TRP A 40 -6.71 -8.81 -1.11
C TRP A 40 -5.96 -7.49 -1.18
N GLY A 41 -5.98 -6.76 -2.30
CA GLY A 41 -5.37 -5.45 -2.44
C GLY A 41 -3.91 -5.42 -1.97
N LEU A 42 -3.57 -4.46 -1.10
CA LEU A 42 -2.20 -4.31 -0.61
C LEU A 42 -1.69 -5.48 0.26
N VAL A 43 -2.54 -6.37 0.77
CA VAL A 43 -2.06 -7.59 1.45
C VAL A 43 -1.32 -8.49 0.48
N ARG A 44 -1.78 -8.56 -0.77
CA ARG A 44 -1.10 -9.29 -1.85
C ARG A 44 -0.01 -8.45 -2.52
N LEU A 45 -0.31 -7.19 -2.84
CA LEU A 45 0.46 -6.38 -3.78
C LEU A 45 1.21 -5.19 -3.15
N GLY A 46 1.16 -5.05 -1.82
CA GLY A 46 1.79 -3.94 -1.12
C GLY A 46 2.57 -4.32 0.13
N VAL A 47 2.16 -5.36 0.86
CA VAL A 47 2.95 -5.89 1.99
C VAL A 47 4.22 -6.52 1.45
N ALA A 48 5.35 -6.19 2.07
CA ALA A 48 6.65 -6.71 1.65
C ALA A 48 6.68 -8.25 1.64
N PRO A 49 7.30 -8.87 0.63
CA PRO A 49 7.31 -10.33 0.45
C PRO A 49 7.94 -11.11 1.61
N ASP A 50 8.86 -10.50 2.34
CA ASP A 50 9.52 -11.06 3.52
C ASP A 50 8.67 -10.99 4.81
N HIS A 51 7.42 -10.49 4.72
CA HIS A 51 6.46 -10.43 5.83
C HIS A 51 5.30 -11.45 5.72
N PRO A 52 5.56 -12.76 5.67
CA PRO A 52 4.52 -13.78 5.49
C PRO A 52 3.49 -13.80 6.62
N LYS A 53 3.88 -13.39 7.84
CA LYS A 53 2.98 -13.31 9.01
C LYS A 53 1.91 -12.24 8.82
N ILE A 54 2.24 -11.10 8.22
CA ILE A 54 1.29 -10.03 7.91
C ILE A 54 0.35 -10.49 6.80
N LYS A 55 0.89 -11.11 5.74
CA LYS A 55 0.10 -11.67 4.63
C LYS A 55 -0.86 -12.78 5.07
N ALA A 56 -0.60 -13.46 6.19
CA ALA A 56 -1.48 -14.52 6.73
C ALA A 56 -2.90 -14.03 7.10
N VAL A 57 -3.15 -12.72 7.15
CA VAL A 57 -4.51 -12.17 7.31
C VAL A 57 -5.44 -12.59 6.17
N SER A 58 -4.92 -12.93 5.00
CA SER A 58 -5.67 -13.48 3.86
C SER A 58 -6.51 -14.71 4.23
N LYS A 59 -6.06 -15.54 5.17
CA LYS A 59 -6.85 -16.68 5.71
C LYS A 59 -8.18 -16.25 6.34
N ALA A 60 -8.26 -15.04 6.89
CA ALA A 60 -9.52 -14.49 7.38
C ALA A 60 -10.43 -14.06 6.21
N PHE A 61 -9.83 -13.52 5.16
CA PHE A 61 -10.56 -13.10 3.94
C PHE A 61 -11.08 -14.32 3.16
N GLU A 62 -10.31 -15.39 3.05
CA GLU A 62 -10.75 -16.68 2.48
C GLU A 62 -11.99 -17.21 3.20
N ARG A 63 -12.03 -17.14 4.53
CA ARG A 63 -13.20 -17.57 5.31
C ARG A 63 -14.43 -16.69 5.08
N ILE A 64 -14.24 -15.40 4.84
CA ILE A 64 -15.33 -14.47 4.49
C ILE A 64 -15.85 -14.81 3.09
N ALA A 65 -14.95 -15.01 2.12
CA ALA A 65 -15.31 -15.34 0.75
C ALA A 65 -16.02 -16.68 0.60
N ALA A 66 -15.78 -17.64 1.50
CA ALA A 66 -16.46 -18.93 1.52
C ALA A 66 -17.89 -18.89 2.10
N ARG A 67 -18.36 -17.72 2.56
CA ARG A 67 -19.69 -17.60 3.19
C ARG A 67 -20.81 -17.56 2.15
N PRO A 68 -21.98 -18.17 2.43
CA PRO A 68 -23.17 -17.95 1.62
C PRO A 68 -23.51 -16.47 1.51
N GLY A 69 -23.93 -16.03 0.32
CA GLY A 69 -24.26 -14.64 0.05
C GLY A 69 -23.05 -13.75 -0.33
N PHE A 70 -21.83 -14.28 -0.36
CA PHE A 70 -20.65 -13.58 -0.90
C PHE A 70 -20.42 -13.97 -2.36
N ARG A 71 -20.12 -12.98 -3.21
CA ARG A 71 -19.64 -13.17 -4.58
C ARG A 71 -18.48 -12.21 -4.86
N PHE A 72 -17.46 -12.70 -5.54
CA PHE A 72 -16.32 -11.90 -6.02
C PHE A 72 -16.45 -11.66 -7.52
N LEU A 73 -16.24 -10.43 -7.94
CA LEU A 73 -16.21 -9.97 -9.33
C LEU A 73 -14.88 -9.27 -9.59
N GLY A 74 -13.85 -10.06 -9.89
CA GLY A 74 -12.52 -9.58 -10.24
C GLY A 74 -12.41 -9.20 -11.72
N GLY A 75 -11.51 -8.28 -12.06
CA GLY A 75 -11.34 -7.76 -13.41
C GLY A 75 -12.40 -6.72 -13.80
N VAL A 76 -13.20 -6.23 -12.83
CA VAL A 76 -14.28 -5.25 -13.06
C VAL A 76 -13.90 -3.91 -12.46
N GLU A 77 -13.73 -2.89 -13.29
CA GLU A 77 -13.33 -1.55 -12.87
C GLU A 77 -14.53 -0.60 -12.81
N VAL A 78 -14.80 -0.08 -11.61
CA VAL A 78 -15.84 0.95 -11.44
C VAL A 78 -15.34 2.28 -11.98
N GLY A 79 -16.16 2.92 -12.82
CA GLY A 79 -15.81 4.11 -13.58
C GLY A 79 -15.49 3.81 -15.05
N ARG A 80 -15.13 2.56 -15.38
CA ARG A 80 -14.92 2.10 -16.76
C ARG A 80 -15.98 1.06 -17.16
N ASP A 81 -16.02 -0.06 -16.47
CA ASP A 81 -16.88 -1.21 -16.82
C ASP A 81 -18.29 -1.06 -16.24
N LEU A 82 -18.36 -0.64 -15.00
CA LEU A 82 -19.60 -0.28 -14.30
C LEU A 82 -19.49 1.15 -13.80
N THR A 83 -20.54 1.94 -14.00
CA THR A 83 -20.63 3.29 -13.47
C THR A 83 -21.16 3.30 -12.03
N HIS A 84 -20.98 4.42 -11.31
CA HIS A 84 -21.65 4.64 -10.03
C HIS A 84 -23.18 4.47 -10.15
N ASP A 85 -23.79 4.99 -11.23
CA ASP A 85 -25.22 4.91 -11.46
C ASP A 85 -25.71 3.48 -11.70
N ASP A 86 -24.91 2.63 -12.38
CA ASP A 86 -25.22 1.20 -12.52
C ASP A 86 -25.28 0.54 -11.13
N LEU A 87 -24.30 0.83 -10.28
CA LEU A 87 -24.28 0.29 -8.91
C LEU A 87 -25.46 0.79 -8.09
N ALA A 88 -25.78 2.07 -8.19
CA ALA A 88 -26.90 2.68 -7.48
C ALA A 88 -28.27 2.11 -7.93
N GLN A 89 -28.37 1.54 -9.14
CA GLN A 89 -29.59 0.89 -9.63
C GLN A 89 -29.68 -0.58 -9.25
N LEU A 90 -28.54 -1.27 -9.10
CA LEU A 90 -28.49 -2.70 -8.86
C LEU A 90 -28.46 -3.06 -7.37
N TYR A 91 -27.95 -2.19 -6.51
CA TYR A 91 -27.73 -2.48 -5.09
C TYR A 91 -28.51 -1.55 -4.17
N ASP A 92 -28.90 -2.05 -3.01
CA ASP A 92 -29.55 -1.24 -1.98
C ASP A 92 -28.56 -0.27 -1.34
N ALA A 93 -27.27 -0.64 -1.29
CA ALA A 93 -26.16 0.21 -0.86
C ALA A 93 -24.87 -0.10 -1.61
N VAL A 94 -23.97 0.89 -1.64
CA VAL A 94 -22.61 0.78 -2.19
C VAL A 94 -21.60 1.21 -1.12
N VAL A 95 -20.58 0.39 -0.87
CA VAL A 95 -19.47 0.70 0.03
C VAL A 95 -18.18 0.83 -0.78
N TYR A 96 -17.61 2.02 -0.87
CA TYR A 96 -16.31 2.25 -1.50
C TYR A 96 -15.19 1.97 -0.51
N ALA A 97 -14.34 0.97 -0.80
CA ALA A 97 -13.21 0.54 0.00
C ALA A 97 -11.93 0.43 -0.86
N VAL A 98 -11.77 1.33 -1.83
CA VAL A 98 -10.74 1.31 -2.90
C VAL A 98 -9.34 1.68 -2.43
N GLY A 99 -9.16 2.04 -1.16
CA GLY A 99 -7.86 2.35 -0.59
C GLY A 99 -7.28 3.69 -1.06
N ALA A 100 -5.96 3.73 -1.23
CA ALA A 100 -5.20 4.84 -1.78
C ALA A 100 -4.17 4.24 -2.75
N GLN A 101 -4.20 4.62 -4.01
CA GLN A 101 -3.54 3.89 -5.09
C GLN A 101 -2.35 4.65 -5.70
N THR A 102 -2.22 5.94 -5.41
CA THR A 102 -1.13 6.78 -5.94
C THR A 102 -0.27 7.33 -4.80
N ASP A 103 0.82 7.98 -5.15
CA ASP A 103 1.73 8.60 -4.20
C ASP A 103 1.66 10.13 -4.26
N ARG A 104 2.08 10.74 -3.16
CA ARG A 104 2.25 12.18 -3.08
C ARG A 104 3.56 12.60 -3.76
N ARG A 105 3.47 13.66 -4.55
CA ARG A 105 4.65 14.31 -5.15
C ARG A 105 5.38 15.16 -4.12
N MET A 106 6.71 15.28 -4.26
CA MET A 106 7.53 16.17 -3.45
C MET A 106 7.45 17.64 -3.92
N GLY A 107 7.20 17.84 -5.21
CA GLY A 107 7.10 19.17 -5.82
C GLY A 107 8.45 19.88 -5.92
N ILE A 108 9.55 19.15 -6.13
CA ILE A 108 10.90 19.67 -6.24
C ILE A 108 11.43 19.54 -7.68
N PRO A 109 12.38 20.39 -8.11
CA PRO A 109 13.04 20.26 -9.39
C PRO A 109 13.64 18.87 -9.60
N GLY A 110 13.56 18.35 -10.82
CA GLY A 110 14.12 17.05 -11.20
C GLY A 110 13.33 15.82 -10.73
N GLU A 111 12.18 16.00 -10.08
CA GLU A 111 11.37 14.89 -9.58
C GLU A 111 10.86 13.93 -10.68
N ASP A 112 10.81 14.39 -11.94
CA ASP A 112 10.35 13.61 -13.08
C ASP A 112 11.51 12.99 -13.91
N LEU A 113 12.76 13.12 -13.46
CA LEU A 113 13.88 12.51 -14.14
C LEU A 113 13.80 10.98 -14.13
N PRO A 114 14.18 10.29 -15.22
CA PRO A 114 14.38 8.84 -15.22
C PRO A 114 15.30 8.41 -14.07
N GLY A 115 14.85 7.44 -13.27
CA GLY A 115 15.50 7.03 -12.02
C GLY A 115 14.90 7.65 -10.76
N SER A 116 13.92 8.58 -10.90
CA SER A 116 13.12 9.08 -9.78
C SER A 116 11.75 8.42 -9.77
N TRP A 117 11.50 7.55 -8.82
CA TRP A 117 10.34 6.67 -8.76
C TRP A 117 9.48 6.92 -7.51
N ALA A 118 8.20 6.58 -7.57
CA ALA A 118 7.43 6.38 -6.37
C ALA A 118 7.81 5.05 -5.69
N ALA A 119 7.88 5.04 -4.37
CA ALA A 119 8.05 3.78 -3.64
C ALA A 119 6.91 2.80 -3.92
N THR A 120 5.69 3.31 -4.18
CA THR A 120 4.51 2.52 -4.55
C THR A 120 4.70 1.73 -5.84
N GLU A 121 5.38 2.29 -6.84
CA GLU A 121 5.70 1.64 -8.12
C GLU A 121 6.67 0.47 -7.90
N PHE A 122 7.75 0.70 -7.16
CA PHE A 122 8.72 -0.35 -6.84
C PHE A 122 8.11 -1.46 -5.98
N VAL A 123 7.29 -1.10 -4.98
CA VAL A 123 6.54 -2.06 -4.14
C VAL A 123 5.57 -2.90 -4.97
N ALA A 124 4.84 -2.28 -5.90
CA ALA A 124 3.92 -2.97 -6.79
C ALA A 124 4.65 -3.92 -7.73
N TRP A 125 5.79 -3.48 -8.31
CA TRP A 125 6.61 -4.26 -9.21
C TRP A 125 7.16 -5.52 -8.55
N TYR A 126 7.85 -5.42 -7.40
CA TYR A 126 8.40 -6.61 -6.76
C TYR A 126 7.32 -7.53 -6.15
N ASN A 127 6.10 -7.02 -5.97
CA ASN A 127 4.95 -7.81 -5.55
C ASN A 127 4.14 -8.42 -6.71
N GLY A 128 4.51 -8.19 -7.98
CA GLY A 128 3.84 -8.79 -9.14
C GLY A 128 2.51 -8.14 -9.49
N HIS A 129 2.38 -6.82 -9.29
CA HIS A 129 1.19 -6.10 -9.72
C HIS A 129 1.18 -5.96 -11.24
N PRO A 130 0.14 -6.41 -11.96
CA PRO A 130 0.17 -6.55 -13.42
C PRO A 130 0.33 -5.24 -14.19
N ASP A 131 -0.02 -4.09 -13.61
CA ASP A 131 0.13 -2.79 -14.26
C ASP A 131 1.53 -2.19 -14.11
N TYR A 132 2.43 -2.84 -13.37
CA TYR A 132 3.76 -2.30 -13.05
C TYR A 132 4.90 -3.21 -13.51
N GLN A 133 4.62 -4.31 -14.19
CA GLN A 133 5.66 -5.28 -14.58
C GLN A 133 6.52 -4.79 -15.74
N GLU A 134 6.07 -3.84 -16.53
CA GLU A 134 6.84 -3.24 -17.61
C GLU A 134 7.80 -2.13 -17.13
N LEU A 135 7.81 -1.82 -15.81
CA LEU A 135 8.73 -0.82 -15.27
C LEU A 135 10.15 -1.37 -15.15
N GLU A 136 11.10 -0.60 -15.62
CA GLU A 136 12.54 -0.92 -15.57
C GLU A 136 13.24 -0.06 -14.51
N PHE A 137 13.69 -0.68 -13.41
CA PHE A 137 14.44 -0.01 -12.36
C PHE A 137 15.94 -0.22 -12.58
N ASP A 138 16.67 0.85 -12.94
CA ASP A 138 18.12 0.78 -13.06
C ASP A 138 18.76 0.77 -11.66
N LEU A 139 19.10 -0.43 -11.18
CA LEU A 139 19.77 -0.69 -9.91
C LEU A 139 21.29 -0.85 -10.06
N SER A 140 21.89 -0.44 -11.18
CA SER A 140 23.33 -0.59 -11.46
C SER A 140 24.21 0.39 -10.68
N GLY A 141 23.66 1.51 -10.24
CA GLY A 141 24.38 2.53 -9.46
C GLY A 141 24.75 2.05 -8.06
N GLU A 142 25.79 2.64 -7.48
CA GLU A 142 26.30 2.28 -6.13
C GLU A 142 25.36 2.72 -4.99
N ARG A 143 24.48 3.71 -5.22
CA ARG A 143 23.64 4.29 -4.17
C ARG A 143 22.20 4.48 -4.59
N ALA A 144 21.29 4.05 -3.71
CA ALA A 144 19.87 4.36 -3.75
C ALA A 144 19.50 5.32 -2.62
N VAL A 145 18.60 6.27 -2.89
CA VAL A 145 18.08 7.19 -1.87
C VAL A 145 16.58 7.01 -1.73
N ILE A 146 16.11 6.83 -0.50
CA ILE A 146 14.70 6.70 -0.14
C ILE A 146 14.28 7.94 0.66
N VAL A 147 13.28 8.67 0.16
CA VAL A 147 12.76 9.88 0.81
C VAL A 147 11.48 9.54 1.58
N GLY A 148 11.56 9.56 2.90
CA GLY A 148 10.44 9.26 3.79
C GLY A 148 10.87 8.44 5.00
N ALA A 149 10.08 8.48 6.07
CA ALA A 149 10.36 7.77 7.33
C ALA A 149 9.12 7.01 7.84
N GLY A 150 8.43 6.31 6.94
CA GLY A 150 7.31 5.39 7.25
C GLY A 150 7.67 3.94 6.96
N ASN A 151 6.75 3.00 7.25
CA ASN A 151 6.99 1.57 7.04
C ASN A 151 7.32 1.23 5.59
N VAL A 152 6.62 1.81 4.61
CA VAL A 152 6.90 1.57 3.18
C VAL A 152 8.32 2.01 2.79
N ALA A 153 8.84 3.10 3.38
CA ALA A 153 10.23 3.50 3.17
C ALA A 153 11.20 2.44 3.71
N LEU A 154 10.93 1.89 4.91
CA LEU A 154 11.72 0.79 5.47
C LEU A 154 11.58 -0.50 4.65
N ASP A 155 10.39 -0.81 4.11
CA ASP A 155 10.20 -1.94 3.21
C ASP A 155 11.10 -1.85 1.98
N VAL A 156 11.14 -0.68 1.32
CA VAL A 156 12.02 -0.44 0.16
C VAL A 156 13.50 -0.59 0.55
N VAL A 157 13.92 0.01 1.68
CA VAL A 157 15.29 -0.12 2.21
C VAL A 157 15.63 -1.58 2.45
N ARG A 158 14.76 -2.32 3.12
CA ARG A 158 14.96 -3.73 3.46
C ARG A 158 15.03 -4.60 2.21
N MET A 159 14.04 -4.49 1.30
CA MET A 159 14.02 -5.26 0.06
C MET A 159 15.31 -5.07 -0.77
N LEU A 160 15.80 -3.83 -0.91
CA LEU A 160 17.06 -3.56 -1.57
C LEU A 160 18.29 -4.13 -0.83
N ALA A 161 18.15 -4.42 0.47
CA ALA A 161 19.26 -4.87 1.33
C ALA A 161 19.29 -6.39 1.57
N LEU A 162 18.22 -7.13 1.23
CA LEU A 162 18.12 -8.57 1.46
C LEU A 162 19.27 -9.35 0.80
N ALA A 163 19.80 -10.33 1.53
CA ALA A 163 20.74 -11.32 1.01
C ALA A 163 20.00 -12.42 0.20
N PRO A 164 20.71 -13.22 -0.62
CA PRO A 164 20.08 -14.28 -1.42
C PRO A 164 19.20 -15.24 -0.60
N ASP A 165 19.67 -15.66 0.56
CA ASP A 165 18.96 -16.60 1.43
C ASP A 165 17.75 -15.96 2.15
N GLU A 166 17.67 -14.63 2.16
CA GLU A 166 16.55 -13.86 2.71
C GLU A 166 15.47 -13.58 1.67
N ILE A 167 15.83 -13.24 0.42
CA ILE A 167 14.88 -12.87 -0.63
C ILE A 167 14.33 -14.07 -1.40
N ARG A 168 15.16 -15.08 -1.72
CA ARG A 168 14.77 -16.23 -2.55
C ARG A 168 13.60 -17.05 -1.98
N PRO A 169 13.44 -17.24 -0.68
CA PRO A 169 12.32 -18.00 -0.12
C PRO A 169 11.01 -17.20 -0.01
N THR A 170 10.97 -15.96 -0.49
CA THR A 170 9.78 -15.08 -0.43
C THR A 170 8.88 -15.22 -1.66
N ASP A 171 7.74 -14.53 -1.67
CA ASP A 171 6.87 -14.42 -2.84
C ASP A 171 7.17 -13.19 -3.73
N THR A 172 8.42 -12.68 -3.66
CA THR A 172 8.95 -11.67 -4.59
C THR A 172 8.94 -12.22 -6.02
N THR A 173 8.67 -11.39 -7.02
CA THR A 173 8.74 -11.82 -8.44
C THR A 173 10.17 -12.25 -8.80
N ASP A 174 10.30 -13.19 -9.73
CA ASP A 174 11.61 -13.71 -10.16
C ASP A 174 12.48 -12.60 -10.75
N GLU A 175 11.88 -11.72 -11.55
CA GLU A 175 12.55 -10.57 -12.14
C GLU A 175 13.10 -9.63 -11.06
N ALA A 176 12.30 -9.32 -10.04
CA ALA A 176 12.74 -8.47 -8.94
C ALA A 176 13.83 -9.13 -8.09
N ILE A 177 13.78 -10.45 -7.86
CA ILE A 177 14.84 -11.19 -7.18
C ILE A 177 16.15 -11.02 -7.94
N GLU A 178 16.17 -11.30 -9.23
CA GLU A 178 17.39 -11.23 -10.04
C GLU A 178 17.92 -9.79 -10.16
N ALA A 179 17.04 -8.80 -10.34
CA ALA A 179 17.43 -7.38 -10.38
C ALA A 179 18.03 -6.91 -9.06
N ILE A 180 17.42 -7.23 -7.93
CA ILE A 180 17.90 -6.83 -6.59
C ILE A 180 19.22 -7.52 -6.25
N LEU A 181 19.36 -8.82 -6.53
CA LEU A 181 20.59 -9.56 -6.25
C LEU A 181 21.73 -9.17 -7.18
N GLY A 182 21.43 -8.88 -8.45
CA GLY A 182 22.38 -8.40 -9.47
C GLY A 182 22.72 -6.92 -9.35
N SER A 183 22.07 -6.15 -8.44
CA SER A 183 22.26 -4.71 -8.32
C SER A 183 23.68 -4.31 -7.94
N GLY A 184 24.10 -3.12 -8.40
CA GLY A 184 25.35 -2.46 -8.01
C GLY A 184 25.25 -1.72 -6.67
N ILE A 185 24.06 -1.68 -6.03
CA ILE A 185 23.82 -0.89 -4.82
C ILE A 185 24.64 -1.43 -3.65
N GLU A 186 25.50 -0.56 -3.10
CA GLU A 186 26.29 -0.79 -1.88
C GLU A 186 25.80 0.08 -0.72
N GLU A 187 25.20 1.23 -1.01
CA GLU A 187 24.68 2.14 0.02
C GLU A 187 23.22 2.49 -0.25
N ILE A 188 22.38 2.37 0.78
CA ILE A 188 20.97 2.70 0.77
C ILE A 188 20.76 3.79 1.79
N VAL A 189 20.37 5.01 1.34
CA VAL A 189 20.22 6.18 2.21
C VAL A 189 18.75 6.50 2.39
N LEU A 190 18.27 6.47 3.63
CA LEU A 190 16.92 6.91 3.98
C LEU A 190 16.99 8.34 4.53
N LEU A 191 16.17 9.24 3.97
CA LEU A 191 16.07 10.64 4.35
C LEU A 191 14.78 10.91 5.13
N ALA A 192 14.89 11.30 6.38
CA ALA A 192 13.79 11.72 7.25
C ALA A 192 13.81 13.24 7.44
N ARG A 193 12.73 13.92 7.01
CA ARG A 193 12.60 15.39 7.10
C ARG A 193 12.63 15.91 8.53
N ARG A 194 12.10 15.14 9.47
CA ARG A 194 12.08 15.45 10.90
C ARG A 194 13.06 14.57 11.66
N GLY A 195 13.10 14.74 12.98
CA GLY A 195 13.97 13.97 13.87
C GLY A 195 13.52 12.53 14.09
N PRO A 196 14.35 11.74 14.80
CA PRO A 196 14.07 10.34 15.08
C PRO A 196 12.78 10.13 15.91
N ALA A 197 12.43 11.08 16.79
CA ALA A 197 11.19 11.02 17.58
C ALA A 197 9.91 11.20 16.73
N GLN A 198 10.00 11.78 15.54
CA GLN A 198 8.89 12.01 14.61
C GLN A 198 8.84 10.99 13.46
N ALA A 199 9.69 9.98 13.47
CA ALA A 199 9.66 8.91 12.48
C ALA A 199 8.36 8.09 12.61
N ALA A 200 7.72 7.84 11.46
CA ALA A 200 6.38 7.22 11.42
C ALA A 200 6.41 5.69 11.29
N PHE A 201 7.58 5.10 11.15
CA PHE A 201 7.72 3.64 11.11
C PHE A 201 7.48 3.00 12.48
N THR A 202 7.07 1.75 12.47
CA THR A 202 6.87 0.98 13.69
C THR A 202 8.18 0.38 14.20
N THR A 203 8.28 0.15 15.51
CA THR A 203 9.49 -0.43 16.13
C THR A 203 9.86 -1.81 15.59
N PRO A 204 8.91 -2.75 15.33
CA PRO A 204 9.24 -4.01 14.68
C PRO A 204 9.97 -3.84 13.35
N GLU A 205 9.41 -3.03 12.43
CA GLU A 205 10.01 -2.75 11.12
C GLU A 205 11.42 -2.16 11.22
N LEU A 206 11.62 -1.23 12.17
CA LEU A 206 12.95 -0.66 12.42
C LEU A 206 13.95 -1.71 12.91
N LYS A 207 13.54 -2.63 13.82
CA LYS A 207 14.42 -3.67 14.35
C LYS A 207 14.87 -4.66 13.29
N GLU A 208 14.00 -4.99 12.35
CA GLU A 208 14.32 -5.92 11.27
C GLU A 208 15.49 -5.44 10.41
N LEU A 209 15.69 -4.12 10.24
CA LEU A 209 16.89 -3.61 9.54
C LEU A 209 18.19 -4.06 10.21
N GLY A 210 18.23 -4.11 11.53
CA GLY A 210 19.41 -4.52 12.30
C GLY A 210 19.66 -6.03 12.30
N GLU A 211 18.71 -6.83 11.82
CA GLU A 211 18.75 -8.29 11.74
C GLU A 211 19.20 -8.80 10.36
N LEU A 212 19.21 -7.93 9.33
CA LEU A 212 19.58 -8.28 7.96
C LEU A 212 20.97 -8.90 7.87
N ALA A 213 21.08 -10.02 7.18
CA ALA A 213 22.35 -10.71 6.98
C ALA A 213 23.30 -9.92 6.03
N GLY A 214 22.73 -9.26 5.02
CA GLY A 214 23.45 -8.61 3.93
C GLY A 214 23.82 -7.14 4.14
N ALA A 215 23.35 -6.48 5.23
CA ALA A 215 23.54 -5.04 5.39
C ALA A 215 23.89 -4.62 6.82
N ASP A 216 24.76 -3.61 6.95
CA ASP A 216 25.05 -2.88 8.19
C ASP A 216 24.19 -1.62 8.27
N VAL A 217 23.56 -1.36 9.43
CA VAL A 217 22.81 -0.13 9.68
C VAL A 217 23.73 0.91 10.30
N ILE A 218 23.75 2.11 9.74
CA ILE A 218 24.59 3.23 10.15
C ILE A 218 23.70 4.42 10.47
N VAL A 219 23.83 4.98 11.67
CA VAL A 219 23.17 6.21 12.09
C VAL A 219 24.22 7.13 12.71
N ASP A 220 24.27 8.38 12.29
CA ASP A 220 25.16 9.35 12.94
C ASP A 220 24.61 9.70 14.34
N PRO A 221 25.37 9.47 15.42
CA PRO A 221 24.93 9.82 16.77
C PRO A 221 24.51 11.29 16.93
N ALA A 222 25.14 12.20 16.18
CA ALA A 222 24.78 13.62 16.19
C ALA A 222 23.37 13.89 15.63
N GLU A 223 22.86 13.05 14.74
CA GLU A 223 21.49 13.15 14.21
C GLU A 223 20.42 12.52 15.14
N LEU A 224 20.86 11.89 16.25
CA LEU A 224 20.00 11.30 17.28
C LEU A 224 19.83 12.19 18.51
N GLU A 225 20.49 13.36 18.54
CA GLU A 225 20.27 14.37 19.56
C GLU A 225 18.86 14.95 19.42
N LEU A 226 18.10 14.95 20.53
CA LEU A 226 16.73 15.43 20.54
C LEU A 226 16.69 16.85 21.10
N ASP A 227 15.84 17.69 20.48
CA ASP A 227 15.44 18.96 21.09
C ASP A 227 14.43 18.72 22.23
N ALA A 228 14.21 19.76 23.07
CA ALA A 228 13.37 19.65 24.26
C ALA A 228 11.92 19.24 23.95
N ALA A 229 11.35 19.68 22.81
CA ALA A 229 9.98 19.33 22.42
C ALA A 229 9.90 17.88 21.96
N SER A 230 10.91 17.40 21.22
CA SER A 230 11.00 15.99 20.80
C SER A 230 11.19 15.07 22.01
N GLU A 231 12.03 15.45 22.98
CA GLU A 231 12.17 14.69 24.25
C GLU A 231 10.84 14.61 25.01
N ALA A 232 10.14 15.74 25.19
CA ALA A 232 8.86 15.76 25.87
C ALA A 232 7.79 14.90 25.17
N SER A 233 7.79 14.81 23.83
CA SER A 233 6.85 14.00 23.06
C SER A 233 6.99 12.50 23.33
N LEU A 234 8.19 12.02 23.73
CA LEU A 234 8.42 10.61 24.02
C LEU A 234 7.69 10.11 25.26
N GLU A 235 7.29 11.00 26.17
CA GLU A 235 6.51 10.62 27.37
C GLU A 235 5.13 10.05 26.99
N HIS A 236 4.58 10.50 25.86
CA HIS A 236 3.23 10.19 25.43
C HIS A 236 3.18 9.23 24.22
N ASP A 237 4.32 8.98 23.56
CA ASP A 237 4.43 8.09 22.40
C ASP A 237 5.41 6.94 22.67
N THR A 238 4.86 5.78 23.03
CA THR A 238 5.64 4.57 23.31
C THR A 238 6.38 4.05 22.07
N ASN A 239 5.80 4.20 20.87
CA ASN A 239 6.46 3.77 19.63
C ASN A 239 7.67 4.67 19.33
N ALA A 240 7.49 5.99 19.39
CA ALA A 240 8.57 6.95 19.19
C ALA A 240 9.72 6.72 20.19
N ARG A 241 9.40 6.53 21.47
CA ARG A 241 10.42 6.24 22.51
C ARG A 241 11.24 5.00 22.17
N ARG A 242 10.58 3.89 21.84
CA ARG A 242 11.26 2.64 21.48
C ARG A 242 12.09 2.77 20.20
N ASN A 243 11.59 3.53 19.23
CA ASN A 243 12.32 3.80 18.00
C ASN A 243 13.61 4.57 18.28
N VAL A 244 13.55 5.60 19.13
CA VAL A 244 14.76 6.36 19.53
C VAL A 244 15.75 5.47 20.27
N GLU A 245 15.30 4.57 21.15
CA GLU A 245 16.15 3.59 21.84
C GLU A 245 16.90 2.69 20.84
N VAL A 246 16.19 2.11 19.85
CA VAL A 246 16.77 1.27 18.80
C VAL A 246 17.74 2.07 17.92
N LEU A 247 17.39 3.29 17.53
CA LEU A 247 18.26 4.15 16.72
C LEU A 247 19.54 4.52 17.47
N ARG A 248 19.46 4.83 18.76
CA ARG A 248 20.63 5.07 19.61
C ARG A 248 21.52 3.85 19.70
N GLU A 249 20.94 2.64 19.81
CA GLU A 249 21.71 1.39 19.74
C GLU A 249 22.43 1.28 18.38
N TYR A 250 21.75 1.55 17.26
CA TYR A 250 22.39 1.53 15.95
C TYR A 250 23.53 2.55 15.84
N GLY A 251 23.39 3.76 16.41
CA GLY A 251 24.43 4.77 16.46
C GLY A 251 25.71 4.35 17.21
N THR A 252 25.62 3.33 18.07
CA THR A 252 26.80 2.77 18.79
C THR A 252 27.47 1.59 18.08
N ARG A 253 26.79 1.02 17.04
CA ARG A 253 27.31 -0.14 16.31
C ARG A 253 28.44 0.29 15.36
N SER A 254 29.49 -0.52 15.31
CA SER A 254 30.49 -0.43 14.26
C SER A 254 30.09 -1.30 13.08
N PRO A 255 30.27 -0.83 11.82
CA PRO A 255 30.03 -1.67 10.65
C PRO A 255 30.81 -2.98 10.72
N SER A 256 30.15 -4.08 10.40
CA SER A 256 30.75 -5.42 10.41
C SER A 256 31.38 -5.82 9.07
N GLY A 257 31.30 -4.95 8.06
CA GLY A 257 31.84 -5.17 6.72
C GLY A 257 30.92 -5.97 5.81
N LYS A 258 29.61 -5.95 6.06
CA LYS A 258 28.61 -6.54 5.16
C LYS A 258 28.64 -5.85 3.79
N ARG A 259 28.10 -6.51 2.76
CA ARG A 259 28.10 -6.01 1.38
C ARG A 259 27.45 -4.64 1.26
N ARG A 260 26.35 -4.42 1.98
CA ARG A 260 25.55 -3.19 1.88
C ARG A 260 25.58 -2.40 3.18
N ARG A 261 25.34 -1.10 3.07
CA ARG A 261 25.22 -0.16 4.20
C ARG A 261 23.88 0.55 4.08
N ILE A 262 23.09 0.52 5.15
CA ILE A 262 21.85 1.29 5.30
C ILE A 262 22.18 2.50 6.16
N ARG A 263 22.09 3.71 5.57
CA ARG A 263 22.33 4.95 6.30
C ARG A 263 21.00 5.67 6.55
N LEU A 264 20.65 5.83 7.82
CA LEU A 264 19.46 6.57 8.22
C LEU A 264 19.87 8.01 8.55
N ARG A 265 19.31 8.99 7.83
CA ARG A 265 19.57 10.41 7.97
C ARG A 265 18.34 11.12 8.50
N PHE A 266 18.50 11.90 9.56
CA PHE A 266 17.41 12.65 10.20
C PHE A 266 17.61 14.17 10.08
N CYS A 267 16.49 14.91 10.19
CA CYS A 267 16.47 16.36 10.00
C CYS A 267 17.05 16.79 8.65
N VAL A 268 16.79 16.04 7.58
CA VAL A 268 17.20 16.37 6.22
C VAL A 268 16.04 16.24 5.24
N ALA A 269 15.93 17.16 4.30
CA ALA A 269 14.88 17.14 3.27
C ALA A 269 15.47 17.33 1.89
N PRO A 270 14.95 16.66 0.84
CA PRO A 270 15.36 16.92 -0.52
C PRO A 270 14.86 18.29 -0.98
N VAL A 271 15.67 18.97 -1.78
CA VAL A 271 15.34 20.27 -2.41
C VAL A 271 15.41 20.22 -3.93
N ALA A 272 16.18 19.30 -4.50
CA ALA A 272 16.23 19.03 -5.94
C ALA A 272 16.77 17.63 -6.20
N ILE A 273 16.29 16.97 -7.26
CA ILE A 273 16.94 15.81 -7.87
C ILE A 273 17.80 16.33 -9.01
N LEU A 274 19.05 15.90 -9.07
CA LEU A 274 20.07 16.40 -9.97
C LEU A 274 20.31 15.40 -11.10
N GLY A 275 20.58 15.90 -12.30
CA GLY A 275 20.91 15.16 -13.50
C GLY A 275 20.38 15.88 -14.73
N GLU A 276 20.84 15.50 -15.91
CA GLU A 276 20.36 16.04 -17.20
C GLU A 276 19.38 15.08 -17.87
N GLU A 277 19.79 13.83 -18.13
CA GLU A 277 18.97 12.79 -18.77
C GLU A 277 18.38 11.81 -17.78
N ARG A 278 18.96 11.66 -16.61
CA ARG A 278 18.60 10.73 -15.55
C ARG A 278 19.05 11.23 -14.18
N VAL A 279 18.64 10.56 -13.13
CA VAL A 279 19.11 10.84 -11.78
C VAL A 279 20.62 10.57 -11.68
N GLU A 280 21.38 11.58 -11.22
CA GLU A 280 22.82 11.52 -10.92
C GLU A 280 23.10 11.89 -9.46
N GLY A 281 22.12 12.46 -8.77
CA GLY A 281 22.22 12.83 -7.36
C GLY A 281 20.97 13.50 -6.83
N ILE A 282 21.00 13.79 -5.55
CA ILE A 282 19.94 14.54 -4.86
C ILE A 282 20.58 15.63 -3.99
N GLU A 283 20.11 16.87 -4.12
CA GLU A 283 20.45 17.95 -3.21
C GLU A 283 19.50 17.90 -2.01
N ILE A 284 20.06 17.92 -0.81
CA ILE A 284 19.32 17.96 0.45
C ILE A 284 19.68 19.19 1.26
N VAL A 285 18.77 19.61 2.12
CA VAL A 285 18.97 20.67 3.10
C VAL A 285 18.83 20.11 4.51
N ARG A 286 19.67 20.55 5.44
CA ARG A 286 19.49 20.26 6.85
C ARG A 286 18.33 21.09 7.39
N ASN A 287 17.48 20.46 8.18
CA ASN A 287 16.35 21.10 8.83
C ASN A 287 16.65 21.36 10.31
N ARG A 288 16.08 22.45 10.82
CA ARG A 288 15.89 22.71 12.24
C ARG A 288 14.46 22.31 12.62
N LEU A 289 14.30 21.69 13.77
CA LEU A 289 12.98 21.38 14.32
C LEU A 289 12.44 22.58 15.11
N VAL A 290 11.17 22.90 14.89
CA VAL A 290 10.45 24.00 15.55
C VAL A 290 9.12 23.48 16.08
N ALA A 291 8.89 23.67 17.37
CA ALA A 291 7.61 23.37 17.99
C ALA A 291 6.67 24.57 17.95
N ASP A 292 5.40 24.33 17.63
CA ASP A 292 4.34 25.35 17.77
C ASP A 292 3.82 25.40 19.23
N ASP A 293 2.93 26.35 19.52
CA ASP A 293 2.34 26.54 20.84
C ASP A 293 1.53 25.32 21.33
N ALA A 294 1.14 24.42 20.44
CA ALA A 294 0.49 23.16 20.74
C ALA A 294 1.47 21.98 20.90
N GLY A 295 2.77 22.23 20.85
CA GLY A 295 3.83 21.23 20.95
C GLY A 295 4.03 20.38 19.68
N ARG A 296 3.42 20.74 18.55
CA ARG A 296 3.61 20.01 17.28
C ARG A 296 4.93 20.41 16.67
N VAL A 297 5.79 19.42 16.40
CA VAL A 297 7.12 19.63 15.84
C VAL A 297 7.06 19.66 14.30
N SER A 298 7.49 20.77 13.71
CA SER A 298 7.69 20.99 12.28
C SER A 298 9.18 21.07 11.92
N ALA A 299 9.50 20.92 10.65
CA ALA A 299 10.86 21.02 10.13
C ALA A 299 10.98 22.28 9.28
N GLU A 300 11.94 23.14 9.59
CA GLU A 300 12.26 24.34 8.83
C GLU A 300 13.65 24.17 8.19
N PRO A 301 13.81 24.48 6.88
CA PRO A 301 15.10 24.37 6.22
C PRO A 301 16.10 25.42 6.76
N THR A 302 17.37 25.03 6.84
CA THR A 302 18.49 25.91 7.11
C THR A 302 19.25 26.24 5.81
N ASP A 303 20.35 26.95 5.90
CA ASP A 303 21.22 27.23 4.74
C ASP A 303 22.22 26.09 4.44
N ALA A 304 22.29 25.06 5.30
CA ALA A 304 23.23 23.96 5.14
C ALA A 304 22.73 22.97 4.11
N ARG A 305 23.40 22.90 2.97
CA ARG A 305 23.08 22.00 1.86
C ARG A 305 24.15 20.95 1.67
N GLU A 306 23.74 19.80 1.18
CA GLU A 306 24.61 18.67 0.84
C GLU A 306 24.09 18.03 -0.45
N THR A 307 25.00 17.57 -1.31
CA THR A 307 24.66 16.77 -2.48
C THR A 307 25.05 15.31 -2.22
N ILE A 308 24.11 14.39 -2.41
CA ILE A 308 24.33 12.95 -2.33
C ILE A 308 24.30 12.40 -3.75
N PRO A 309 25.45 11.96 -4.32
CA PRO A 309 25.45 11.26 -5.61
C PRO A 309 24.66 9.94 -5.50
N CYS A 310 23.74 9.69 -6.43
CA CYS A 310 22.95 8.45 -6.48
C CYS A 310 22.41 8.22 -7.89
N GLY A 311 22.16 6.95 -8.25
CA GLY A 311 21.58 6.59 -9.55
C GLY A 311 20.07 6.44 -9.53
N ILE A 312 19.46 6.31 -8.34
CA ILE A 312 18.03 6.08 -8.20
C ILE A 312 17.50 6.72 -6.90
N VAL A 313 16.30 7.27 -6.97
CA VAL A 313 15.59 7.89 -5.84
C VAL A 313 14.19 7.29 -5.76
N PHE A 314 13.77 6.87 -4.55
CA PHE A 314 12.40 6.44 -4.26
C PHE A 314 11.72 7.41 -3.29
N ARG A 315 10.65 8.06 -3.73
CA ARG A 315 9.82 8.90 -2.86
C ARG A 315 8.78 8.05 -2.12
N SER A 316 8.77 8.13 -0.81
CA SER A 316 7.83 7.45 0.10
C SER A 316 7.20 8.47 1.06
N VAL A 317 6.57 9.51 0.50
CA VAL A 317 6.08 10.68 1.24
C VAL A 317 4.57 10.67 1.46
N GLY A 318 3.95 9.53 1.27
CA GLY A 318 2.54 9.24 1.56
C GLY A 318 1.74 8.85 0.33
N TYR A 319 0.68 8.07 0.57
CA TYR A 319 -0.30 7.66 -0.44
C TYR A 319 -1.37 8.72 -0.66
N LEU A 320 -2.04 8.67 -1.79
CA LEU A 320 -3.23 9.45 -2.12
C LEU A 320 -4.33 8.54 -2.68
N GLY A 321 -5.58 8.82 -2.28
CA GLY A 321 -6.75 8.27 -2.95
C GLY A 321 -6.90 8.83 -4.37
N VAL A 322 -7.60 8.08 -5.20
CA VAL A 322 -7.91 8.45 -6.58
C VAL A 322 -9.41 8.72 -6.69
N GLU A 323 -9.76 9.76 -7.45
CA GLU A 323 -11.15 10.07 -7.78
C GLU A 323 -11.79 8.95 -8.59
N LEU A 324 -13.02 8.59 -8.22
CA LEU A 324 -13.85 7.66 -8.98
C LEU A 324 -14.94 8.44 -9.72
N PRO A 325 -15.12 8.21 -11.03
CA PRO A 325 -16.15 8.90 -11.80
C PRO A 325 -17.55 8.74 -11.19
N GLY A 326 -18.25 9.85 -10.99
CA GLY A 326 -19.59 9.87 -10.42
C GLY A 326 -19.66 9.80 -8.89
N VAL A 327 -18.53 9.70 -8.18
CA VAL A 327 -18.44 9.68 -6.71
C VAL A 327 -17.86 11.00 -6.22
N PRO A 328 -18.44 11.67 -5.20
CA PRO A 328 -17.84 12.87 -4.63
C PRO A 328 -16.39 12.64 -4.16
N PHE A 329 -15.51 13.61 -4.44
CA PHE A 329 -14.10 13.52 -4.07
C PHE A 329 -13.54 14.85 -3.58
N ASP A 330 -12.82 14.83 -2.47
CA ASP A 330 -12.04 15.97 -1.94
C ASP A 330 -10.59 15.86 -2.41
N ALA A 331 -10.24 16.57 -3.47
CA ALA A 331 -8.89 16.55 -4.05
C ALA A 331 -7.79 17.02 -3.09
N ARG A 332 -8.09 17.86 -2.09
CA ARG A 332 -7.10 18.34 -1.12
C ARG A 332 -6.74 17.26 -0.10
N ARG A 333 -7.73 16.49 0.34
CA ARG A 333 -7.58 15.39 1.29
C ARG A 333 -7.28 14.06 0.59
N ALA A 334 -7.54 14.00 -0.72
CA ALA A 334 -7.50 12.79 -1.54
C ALA A 334 -8.38 11.66 -0.95
N THR A 335 -9.63 12.02 -0.55
CA THR A 335 -10.60 11.12 0.09
C THR A 335 -12.01 11.39 -0.42
N ILE A 336 -12.89 10.44 -0.24
CA ILE A 336 -14.33 10.64 -0.42
C ILE A 336 -14.86 11.43 0.79
N PRO A 337 -15.52 12.61 0.59
CA PRO A 337 -16.12 13.39 1.67
C PRO A 337 -17.25 12.58 2.32
N ASN A 338 -17.20 12.45 3.66
CA ASN A 338 -18.12 11.60 4.38
C ASN A 338 -18.32 12.07 5.83
N GLU A 339 -19.46 11.64 6.41
CA GLU A 339 -19.77 11.75 7.84
C GLU A 339 -19.82 10.33 8.42
N ASP A 340 -18.78 9.94 9.17
CA ASP A 340 -18.61 8.62 9.80
C ASP A 340 -18.70 7.43 8.80
N GLY A 341 -18.51 7.67 7.51
CA GLY A 341 -18.58 6.68 6.45
C GLY A 341 -19.76 6.86 5.50
N ARG A 342 -20.79 7.65 5.82
CA ARG A 342 -21.83 8.05 4.87
C ARG A 342 -21.27 9.07 3.89
N VAL A 343 -21.30 8.79 2.60
CA VAL A 343 -20.82 9.73 1.58
C VAL A 343 -21.71 10.97 1.55
N THR A 344 -21.11 12.15 1.70
CA THR A 344 -21.83 13.40 1.78
C THR A 344 -22.62 13.68 0.51
N GLY A 345 -23.92 13.88 0.65
CA GLY A 345 -24.83 14.24 -0.46
C GLY A 345 -25.28 13.07 -1.35
N VAL A 346 -24.90 11.83 -1.06
CA VAL A 346 -25.29 10.65 -1.86
C VAL A 346 -25.89 9.56 -0.96
N PRO A 347 -27.22 9.52 -0.82
CA PRO A 347 -27.90 8.52 0.01
C PRO A 347 -27.64 7.09 -0.45
N GLY A 348 -27.45 6.15 0.48
CA GLY A 348 -27.19 4.74 0.19
C GLY A 348 -25.75 4.45 -0.22
N VAL A 349 -24.87 5.45 -0.16
CA VAL A 349 -23.44 5.31 -0.49
C VAL A 349 -22.58 5.55 0.72
N TYR A 350 -21.62 4.65 0.92
CA TYR A 350 -20.73 4.62 2.06
C TYR A 350 -19.28 4.47 1.62
N CYS A 351 -18.34 4.79 2.51
CA CYS A 351 -16.93 4.54 2.27
C CYS A 351 -16.23 4.04 3.52
N ALA A 352 -15.19 3.21 3.34
CA ALA A 352 -14.40 2.63 4.42
C ALA A 352 -12.90 2.59 4.06
N GLY A 353 -12.05 2.55 5.07
CA GLY A 353 -10.61 2.45 4.90
C GLY A 353 -9.93 3.76 4.49
N TRP A 354 -8.86 3.64 3.71
CA TRP A 354 -8.03 4.81 3.38
C TRP A 354 -8.73 5.83 2.51
N ILE A 355 -9.62 5.42 1.64
CA ILE A 355 -10.42 6.36 0.84
C ILE A 355 -11.38 7.20 1.69
N LYS A 356 -11.78 6.71 2.88
CA LYS A 356 -12.59 7.42 3.88
C LYS A 356 -11.78 8.41 4.70
N ARG A 357 -10.64 7.97 5.29
CA ARG A 357 -9.93 8.69 6.35
C ARG A 357 -8.51 9.13 5.98
N GLY A 358 -8.05 8.83 4.79
CA GLY A 358 -6.66 8.99 4.38
C GLY A 358 -5.78 7.76 4.75
N PRO A 359 -4.56 7.67 4.19
CA PRO A 359 -3.67 6.53 4.32
C PRO A 359 -2.96 6.49 5.68
N SER A 360 -3.71 6.18 6.72
CA SER A 360 -3.22 6.09 8.10
C SER A 360 -3.63 4.77 8.75
N GLY A 361 -2.87 4.33 9.74
CA GLY A 361 -3.10 3.11 10.49
C GLY A 361 -2.61 1.85 9.77
N VAL A 362 -2.78 0.71 10.44
CA VAL A 362 -2.37 -0.63 9.98
C VAL A 362 -3.60 -1.44 9.56
N ILE A 363 -3.40 -2.68 9.07
CA ILE A 363 -4.49 -3.56 8.62
C ILE A 363 -5.60 -3.68 9.68
N GLY A 364 -5.25 -3.82 10.96
CA GLY A 364 -6.21 -3.92 12.07
C GLY A 364 -7.10 -2.68 12.26
N THR A 365 -6.60 -1.48 11.92
CA THR A 365 -7.38 -0.24 11.96
C THR A 365 -8.55 -0.28 10.98
N ASN A 366 -8.37 -0.94 9.82
CA ASN A 366 -9.42 -1.07 8.82
C ASN A 366 -10.59 -1.94 9.30
N LYS A 367 -10.35 -2.89 10.22
CA LYS A 367 -11.44 -3.71 10.78
C LYS A 367 -12.42 -2.85 11.57
N LYS A 368 -11.92 -2.03 12.50
CA LYS A 368 -12.77 -1.13 13.30
C LYS A 368 -13.52 -0.15 12.41
N ASP A 369 -12.82 0.51 11.50
CA ASP A 369 -13.36 1.50 10.58
C ASP A 369 -14.48 0.92 9.68
N ALA A 370 -14.26 -0.28 9.12
CA ALA A 370 -15.26 -0.96 8.30
C ALA A 370 -16.49 -1.40 9.13
N THR A 371 -16.28 -1.90 10.36
CA THR A 371 -17.36 -2.26 11.28
C THR A 371 -18.26 -1.06 11.57
N GLU A 372 -17.69 0.07 11.97
CA GLU A 372 -18.43 1.31 12.26
C GLU A 372 -19.25 1.79 11.05
N THR A 373 -18.66 1.74 9.85
CA THR A 373 -19.36 2.12 8.61
C THR A 373 -20.51 1.16 8.28
N VAL A 374 -20.33 -0.15 8.46
CA VAL A 374 -21.37 -1.15 8.17
C VAL A 374 -22.52 -1.08 9.20
N GLU A 375 -22.23 -0.84 10.48
CA GLU A 375 -23.26 -0.62 11.50
C GLU A 375 -24.18 0.54 11.14
N LEU A 376 -23.59 1.65 10.65
CA LEU A 376 -24.36 2.81 10.19
C LEU A 376 -25.20 2.46 8.94
N LEU A 377 -24.63 1.73 7.98
CA LEU A 377 -25.33 1.27 6.78
C LEU A 377 -26.55 0.41 7.15
N LEU A 378 -26.37 -0.56 8.04
CA LEU A 378 -27.46 -1.45 8.46
C LEU A 378 -28.57 -0.68 9.19
N ALA A 379 -28.19 0.29 10.04
CA ALA A 379 -29.16 1.15 10.72
C ALA A 379 -29.96 2.02 9.75
N ASP A 380 -29.29 2.62 8.76
CA ASP A 380 -29.94 3.48 7.74
C ASP A 380 -30.89 2.69 6.85
N LEU A 381 -30.62 1.42 6.60
CA LEU A 381 -31.40 0.59 5.69
C LEU A 381 -32.35 -0.38 6.38
N ASN A 382 -32.48 -0.33 7.71
CA ASN A 382 -33.32 -1.27 8.47
C ASN A 382 -34.76 -1.34 7.94
N ASP A 383 -35.37 -0.18 7.69
CA ASP A 383 -36.75 -0.07 7.22
C ASP A 383 -36.85 0.40 5.75
N ALA A 384 -35.73 0.47 5.05
CA ALA A 384 -35.71 0.93 3.66
C ALA A 384 -36.28 -0.13 2.70
N PRO A 385 -37.05 0.27 1.67
CA PRO A 385 -37.50 -0.65 0.65
C PRO A 385 -36.33 -1.24 -0.13
N ARG A 386 -36.36 -2.57 -0.34
CA ARG A 386 -35.36 -3.27 -1.15
C ARG A 386 -35.60 -3.06 -2.64
N ARG A 387 -34.53 -2.90 -3.42
CA ARG A 387 -34.61 -2.73 -4.89
C ARG A 387 -35.09 -4.00 -5.59
N GLY A 388 -34.95 -5.16 -4.94
CA GLY A 388 -35.42 -6.43 -5.47
C GLY A 388 -34.61 -6.99 -6.63
N ARG A 389 -33.38 -6.49 -6.82
CA ARG A 389 -32.42 -7.01 -7.80
C ARG A 389 -31.76 -8.29 -7.30
N THR A 390 -31.17 -9.05 -8.21
CA THR A 390 -30.55 -10.34 -7.95
C THR A 390 -29.12 -10.39 -8.48
N PHE A 391 -28.38 -11.45 -8.18
CA PHE A 391 -27.09 -11.71 -8.81
C PHE A 391 -27.20 -11.82 -10.34
N ASP A 392 -28.32 -12.37 -10.85
CA ASP A 392 -28.55 -12.52 -12.29
C ASP A 392 -28.72 -11.16 -13.00
N ASP A 393 -29.27 -10.16 -12.33
CA ASP A 393 -29.38 -8.80 -12.89
C ASP A 393 -27.99 -8.17 -13.12
N VAL A 394 -27.05 -8.39 -12.19
CA VAL A 394 -25.66 -7.93 -12.32
C VAL A 394 -24.95 -8.65 -13.44
N GLU A 395 -25.08 -9.98 -13.51
CA GLU A 395 -24.51 -10.80 -14.59
C GLU A 395 -25.08 -10.42 -15.96
N ALA A 396 -26.37 -10.09 -16.02
CA ALA A 396 -27.01 -9.64 -17.26
C ALA A 396 -26.39 -8.30 -17.74
N LEU A 397 -26.18 -7.35 -16.82
CA LEU A 397 -25.54 -6.07 -17.15
C LEU A 397 -24.09 -6.25 -17.58
N LEU A 398 -23.29 -7.06 -16.85
CA LEU A 398 -21.90 -7.33 -17.23
C LEU A 398 -21.81 -7.96 -18.62
N ARG A 399 -22.73 -8.89 -18.93
CA ARG A 399 -22.83 -9.52 -20.25
C ARG A 399 -23.25 -8.52 -21.34
N GLU A 400 -24.24 -7.67 -21.06
CA GLU A 400 -24.68 -6.61 -21.99
C GLU A 400 -23.52 -5.65 -22.34
N LYS A 401 -22.73 -5.29 -21.34
CA LYS A 401 -21.56 -4.43 -21.50
C LYS A 401 -20.31 -5.17 -22.03
N ASN A 402 -20.42 -6.49 -22.28
CA ASN A 402 -19.31 -7.37 -22.68
C ASN A 402 -18.13 -7.33 -21.70
N VAL A 403 -18.40 -7.17 -20.41
CA VAL A 403 -17.38 -7.16 -19.35
C VAL A 403 -17.02 -8.59 -18.96
N LYS A 404 -15.79 -8.97 -19.19
CA LYS A 404 -15.22 -10.24 -18.70
C LYS A 404 -14.82 -10.07 -17.24
N HIS A 405 -15.13 -11.05 -16.42
CA HIS A 405 -14.82 -10.99 -15.00
C HIS A 405 -14.38 -12.34 -14.45
N VAL A 406 -13.66 -12.30 -13.34
CA VAL A 406 -13.16 -13.46 -12.62
C VAL A 406 -14.00 -13.66 -11.36
N LEU A 407 -14.62 -14.82 -11.24
CA LEU A 407 -15.29 -15.25 -10.00
C LEU A 407 -14.26 -15.77 -8.98
N TYR A 408 -14.72 -16.06 -7.75
CA TYR A 408 -13.81 -16.52 -6.69
C TYR A 408 -13.15 -17.87 -7.01
N GLU A 409 -13.83 -18.75 -7.75
CA GLU A 409 -13.28 -20.02 -8.27
C GLU A 409 -12.11 -19.76 -9.23
N GLY A 410 -12.22 -18.74 -10.09
CA GLY A 410 -11.13 -18.34 -10.97
C GLY A 410 -9.93 -17.79 -10.20
N TRP A 411 -10.18 -17.01 -9.14
CA TRP A 411 -9.11 -16.61 -8.21
C TRP A 411 -8.48 -17.84 -7.52
N THR A 412 -9.27 -18.81 -7.08
CA THR A 412 -8.74 -20.03 -6.45
C THR A 412 -7.81 -20.79 -7.40
N ALA A 413 -8.15 -20.86 -8.68
CA ALA A 413 -7.29 -21.49 -9.70
C ALA A 413 -5.96 -20.73 -9.89
N ILE A 414 -5.99 -19.39 -9.87
CA ILE A 414 -4.77 -18.56 -9.88
C ILE A 414 -3.90 -18.90 -8.65
N ASP A 415 -4.49 -18.85 -7.45
CA ASP A 415 -3.79 -19.09 -6.18
C ASP A 415 -3.16 -20.49 -6.12
N GLU A 416 -3.88 -21.51 -6.58
CA GLU A 416 -3.38 -22.89 -6.66
C GLU A 416 -2.23 -23.04 -7.65
N ARG A 417 -2.31 -22.42 -8.84
CA ARG A 417 -1.21 -22.42 -9.83
C ARG A 417 0.05 -21.76 -9.27
N GLU A 418 -0.10 -20.61 -8.61
CA GLU A 418 1.02 -19.88 -7.99
C GLU A 418 1.68 -20.68 -6.84
N ARG A 419 0.88 -21.29 -5.96
CA ARG A 419 1.37 -22.10 -4.84
C ARG A 419 2.07 -23.35 -5.33
N THR A 420 1.48 -24.07 -6.29
CA THR A 420 2.06 -25.27 -6.89
C THR A 420 3.41 -24.97 -7.55
N ALA A 421 3.54 -23.81 -8.20
CA ALA A 421 4.82 -23.37 -8.76
C ALA A 421 5.87 -23.00 -7.70
N GLY A 422 5.44 -22.50 -6.54
CA GLY A 422 6.32 -22.11 -5.44
C GLY A 422 6.84 -23.27 -4.61
N GLU A 423 6.04 -24.32 -4.41
CA GLU A 423 6.35 -25.45 -3.52
C GLU A 423 7.73 -26.11 -3.78
N PRO A 424 8.09 -26.48 -5.03
CA PRO A 424 9.40 -27.08 -5.32
C PRO A 424 10.58 -26.12 -5.07
N LEU A 425 10.32 -24.82 -5.00
CA LEU A 425 11.32 -23.77 -4.78
C LEU A 425 11.41 -23.36 -3.29
N GLY A 426 10.61 -23.95 -2.40
CA GLY A 426 10.51 -23.58 -0.99
C GLY A 426 9.90 -22.18 -0.78
N ARG A 427 9.11 -21.68 -1.75
CA ARG A 427 8.48 -20.36 -1.74
C ARG A 427 6.99 -20.50 -1.43
N PRO A 428 6.36 -19.50 -0.79
CA PRO A 428 4.91 -19.48 -0.59
C PRO A 428 4.14 -19.60 -1.90
N ARG A 429 4.65 -18.99 -2.96
CA ARG A 429 4.12 -18.99 -4.33
C ARG A 429 5.12 -18.40 -5.32
N VAL A 430 4.94 -18.69 -6.60
CA VAL A 430 5.50 -17.92 -7.72
C VAL A 430 4.33 -17.18 -8.35
N LYS A 431 4.32 -15.86 -8.26
CA LYS A 431 3.20 -15.04 -8.72
C LYS A 431 3.11 -15.00 -10.24
N LEU A 432 1.89 -15.05 -10.75
CA LEU A 432 1.55 -14.65 -12.09
C LEU A 432 1.50 -13.12 -12.12
N CYS A 433 2.20 -12.50 -13.06
CA CYS A 433 2.51 -11.08 -13.02
C CYS A 433 1.85 -10.26 -14.13
N THR A 434 1.31 -10.90 -15.16
CA THR A 434 0.67 -10.22 -16.28
C THR A 434 -0.85 -10.42 -16.27
N TRP A 435 -1.58 -9.50 -16.88
CA TRP A 435 -3.02 -9.63 -17.06
C TRP A 435 -3.39 -10.90 -17.82
N GLU A 436 -2.61 -11.24 -18.87
CA GLU A 436 -2.82 -12.43 -19.69
C GLU A 436 -2.71 -13.71 -18.87
N GLU A 437 -1.61 -13.88 -18.13
CA GLU A 437 -1.38 -15.04 -17.26
C GLU A 437 -2.48 -15.21 -16.20
N LEU A 438 -2.90 -14.10 -15.58
CA LEU A 438 -3.92 -14.11 -14.53
C LEU A 438 -5.29 -14.51 -15.11
N LEU A 439 -5.69 -13.93 -16.25
CA LEU A 439 -6.97 -14.25 -16.88
C LEU A 439 -6.98 -15.68 -17.43
N GLU A 440 -5.89 -16.14 -18.07
CA GLU A 440 -5.74 -17.52 -18.52
C GLU A 440 -5.87 -18.51 -17.36
N ALA A 441 -5.16 -18.27 -16.25
CA ALA A 441 -5.21 -19.13 -15.08
C ALA A 441 -6.61 -19.16 -14.43
N ALA A 442 -7.35 -18.05 -14.51
CA ALA A 442 -8.73 -17.96 -14.05
C ALA A 442 -9.74 -18.63 -14.99
N GLY A 443 -9.33 -19.15 -16.16
CA GLY A 443 -10.23 -19.71 -17.18
C GLY A 443 -11.05 -18.66 -17.94
N VAL A 444 -10.63 -17.41 -17.93
CA VAL A 444 -11.24 -16.28 -18.64
C VAL A 444 -10.42 -16.01 -19.89
N ALA A 445 -11.08 -15.69 -21.03
CA ALA A 445 -10.35 -15.36 -22.26
C ALA A 445 -9.38 -14.19 -22.04
N ALA A 446 -8.14 -14.36 -22.51
CA ALA A 446 -6.98 -13.52 -22.18
C ALA A 446 -7.01 -12.05 -22.67
N GLU A 447 -8.00 -11.66 -23.45
CA GLU A 447 -8.16 -10.27 -23.83
C GLU A 447 -8.75 -9.43 -22.70
N ARG A 448 -7.98 -8.47 -22.21
CA ARG A 448 -8.48 -7.44 -21.30
C ARG A 448 -9.64 -6.69 -21.95
N ASN A 449 -10.63 -6.30 -21.15
CA ASN A 449 -11.68 -5.40 -21.63
C ASN A 449 -11.00 -4.14 -22.24
N PRO A 450 -11.39 -3.70 -23.44
CA PRO A 450 -10.74 -2.56 -24.10
C PRO A 450 -10.78 -1.33 -23.20
N THR A 451 -9.66 -0.62 -23.15
CA THR A 451 -9.49 0.65 -22.40
C THR A 451 -10.33 1.76 -23.00
#